data_c73e65bbc0f907a928e6000d3d388acc
#
_entry.id   c73e65bbc0f907a928e6000d3d388acc
#
_cell.length_a   1.000
_cell.length_b   1.000
_cell.length_c   1.000
_cell.angle_alpha   90.00
_cell.angle_beta   90.00
_cell.angle_gamma   90.00
#
_symmetry.space_group_name_H-M   'P 1'
#
loop_
_entity.id
_entity.type
_entity.pdbx_description
1 polymer ?
#
loop_
_entity_poly.entity_id
_entity_poly.type
_entity_poly.pdbx_seq_one_letter_code
_entity_poly.pdbx_strand_id
1 'polypeptide(L)'
;MTATSSHRSRILMCPPDYYGIEYEINAWMRRDRPVDKQAAAEQWNRLRQALEAAGAVIECVPPVAGLPDMVFTANAGLVYHQRVILSRFRPPQRRGEEAHFASWFADHGFQVSELPREMYFEGAGDALFCGETLIAGYRIRSNARSQQLLGDVLHCRVIPLELVDPYFYHLDTCFCPLAPGVALYFPAAFDDYGRRALAEAVAELIEIPADEARNFAANAVVLGTTVVTNTGCPTVHRRLRDRGYHPVATPLSEFVKAGGSAKCLTLRLDGEEAALWKVKAAVNAAGAAQTAAPAGVKPATKTNSADSSAAK
;
A
#
# COMPACT_ATOMS: atom_id res chain seq x y z
N MET A 1 -32.82 -6.73 2.15
CA MET A 1 -31.53 -6.50 2.84
C MET A 1 -30.45 -7.11 1.99
N THR A 2 -29.88 -6.34 1.08
CA THR A 2 -28.77 -6.78 0.23
C THR A 2 -27.50 -6.71 1.09
N ALA A 3 -26.93 -7.87 1.39
CA ALA A 3 -25.64 -7.98 2.04
C ALA A 3 -24.59 -7.28 1.15
N THR A 4 -24.14 -6.11 1.56
CA THR A 4 -22.92 -5.52 1.04
C THR A 4 -21.80 -6.50 1.37
N SER A 5 -21.30 -7.19 0.34
CA SER A 5 -20.08 -7.98 0.44
C SER A 5 -18.99 -7.04 0.99
N SER A 6 -18.70 -7.16 2.28
CA SER A 6 -17.59 -6.44 2.90
C SER A 6 -16.31 -7.04 2.32
N HIS A 7 -15.75 -6.38 1.33
CA HIS A 7 -14.46 -6.77 0.77
C HIS A 7 -13.42 -6.60 1.88
N ARG A 8 -13.00 -7.72 2.47
CA ARG A 8 -11.97 -7.73 3.52
C ARG A 8 -10.63 -7.35 2.89
N SER A 9 -9.93 -6.44 3.52
CA SER A 9 -8.59 -6.06 3.09
C SER A 9 -7.63 -7.24 3.18
N ARG A 10 -6.89 -7.49 2.10
CA ARG A 10 -5.88 -8.56 2.02
C ARG A 10 -4.50 -7.95 2.22
N ILE A 11 -3.72 -8.53 3.11
CA ILE A 11 -2.38 -8.04 3.46
C ILE A 11 -1.37 -9.18 3.38
N LEU A 12 -0.29 -8.96 2.62
CA LEU A 12 0.87 -9.83 2.59
C LEU A 12 1.81 -9.46 3.74
N MET A 13 2.23 -10.48 4.48
CA MET A 13 3.28 -10.42 5.50
C MET A 13 4.29 -11.53 5.29
N CYS A 14 5.48 -11.42 5.88
CA CYS A 14 6.48 -12.47 5.92
C CYS A 14 6.86 -12.74 7.38
N PRO A 15 6.83 -14.00 7.86
CA PRO A 15 7.25 -14.34 9.21
C PRO A 15 8.73 -13.97 9.47
N PRO A 16 9.10 -13.56 10.70
CA PRO A 16 10.44 -13.05 11.00
C PRO A 16 11.47 -14.14 11.34
N ASP A 17 11.29 -15.38 10.84
CA ASP A 17 12.10 -16.54 11.23
C ASP A 17 13.60 -16.34 10.96
N TYR A 18 13.93 -15.63 9.88
CA TYR A 18 15.32 -15.31 9.51
C TYR A 18 15.65 -13.83 9.69
N TYR A 19 14.75 -13.02 10.26
CA TYR A 19 14.97 -11.60 10.48
C TYR A 19 16.16 -11.34 11.39
N GLY A 20 16.99 -10.35 11.01
CA GLY A 20 18.16 -9.91 11.76
C GLY A 20 18.87 -8.78 11.04
N ILE A 21 19.77 -8.09 11.74
CA ILE A 21 20.61 -7.04 11.14
C ILE A 21 21.98 -7.65 10.80
N GLU A 22 22.10 -8.20 9.58
CA GLU A 22 23.30 -8.85 9.09
C GLU A 22 24.23 -7.88 8.32
N TYR A 23 23.68 -6.75 7.87
CA TYR A 23 24.35 -5.68 7.13
C TYR A 23 23.73 -4.32 7.49
N GLU A 24 24.35 -3.24 7.01
CA GLU A 24 23.88 -1.87 7.25
C GLU A 24 23.63 -1.17 5.90
N ILE A 25 22.38 -1.01 5.54
CA ILE A 25 21.94 -0.41 4.25
C ILE A 25 21.05 0.83 4.41
N ASN A 26 20.86 1.27 5.65
CA ASN A 26 20.20 2.53 6.01
C ASN A 26 20.73 3.07 7.34
N ALA A 27 20.36 4.30 7.68
CA ALA A 27 20.86 5.00 8.86
C ALA A 27 20.43 4.40 10.23
N TRP A 28 19.44 3.51 10.23
CA TRP A 28 18.95 2.85 11.44
C TRP A 28 19.73 1.58 11.79
N MET A 29 20.13 0.82 10.78
CA MET A 29 20.75 -0.49 10.95
C MET A 29 22.12 -0.35 11.59
N ARG A 30 22.32 -1.09 12.67
CA ARG A 30 23.58 -1.18 13.40
C ARG A 30 23.83 -2.63 13.78
N ARG A 31 24.90 -3.23 13.27
CA ARG A 31 25.30 -4.63 13.56
C ARG A 31 25.70 -4.83 15.03
N ASP A 32 26.10 -3.76 15.71
CA ASP A 32 26.38 -3.76 17.15
C ASP A 32 25.09 -3.69 18.02
N ARG A 33 23.90 -3.58 17.39
CA ARG A 33 22.59 -3.63 18.05
C ARG A 33 21.75 -4.79 17.50
N PRO A 34 22.05 -6.03 17.90
CA PRO A 34 21.38 -7.21 17.37
C PRO A 34 19.87 -7.21 17.71
N VAL A 35 19.12 -7.90 16.88
CA VAL A 35 17.69 -8.13 17.08
C VAL A 35 17.50 -9.23 18.13
N ASP A 36 16.61 -8.99 19.08
CA ASP A 36 16.04 -10.05 19.90
C ASP A 36 14.97 -10.80 19.07
N LYS A 37 15.32 -12.02 18.64
CA LYS A 37 14.47 -12.83 17.75
C LYS A 37 13.15 -13.23 18.41
N GLN A 38 13.14 -13.50 19.71
CA GLN A 38 11.91 -13.83 20.41
C GLN A 38 10.99 -12.61 20.49
N ALA A 39 11.52 -11.46 20.90
CA ALA A 39 10.77 -10.20 20.94
C ALA A 39 10.27 -9.80 19.54
N ALA A 40 11.07 -9.98 18.49
CA ALA A 40 10.65 -9.72 17.12
C ALA A 40 9.47 -10.61 16.70
N ALA A 41 9.52 -11.91 16.99
CA ALA A 41 8.41 -12.83 16.71
C ALA A 41 7.12 -12.45 17.49
N GLU A 42 7.25 -12.07 18.77
CA GLU A 42 6.11 -11.59 19.55
C GLU A 42 5.53 -10.29 19.01
N GLN A 43 6.37 -9.32 18.63
CA GLN A 43 5.94 -8.05 18.06
C GLN A 43 5.25 -8.24 16.70
N TRP A 44 5.80 -9.10 15.83
CA TRP A 44 5.19 -9.45 14.56
C TRP A 44 3.81 -10.10 14.75
N ASN A 45 3.68 -11.04 15.68
CA ASN A 45 2.40 -11.68 15.99
C ASN A 45 1.37 -10.69 16.53
N ARG A 46 1.78 -9.72 17.38
CA ARG A 46 0.89 -8.65 17.86
C ARG A 46 0.41 -7.75 16.74
N LEU A 47 1.30 -7.38 15.82
CA LEU A 47 0.91 -6.62 14.62
C LEU A 47 -0.10 -7.41 13.78
N ARG A 48 0.17 -8.68 13.49
CA ARG A 48 -0.74 -9.57 12.77
C ARG A 48 -2.12 -9.61 13.41
N GLN A 49 -2.19 -9.86 14.72
CA GLN A 49 -3.44 -9.89 15.47
C GLN A 49 -4.20 -8.56 15.43
N ALA A 50 -3.49 -7.43 15.54
CA ALA A 50 -4.11 -6.10 15.43
C ALA A 50 -4.74 -5.86 14.05
N LEU A 51 -4.08 -6.31 12.98
CA LEU A 51 -4.60 -6.22 11.61
C LEU A 51 -5.80 -7.16 11.38
N GLU A 52 -5.73 -8.41 11.88
CA GLU A 52 -6.85 -9.36 11.83
C GLU A 52 -8.07 -8.85 12.61
N ALA A 53 -7.85 -8.26 13.80
CA ALA A 53 -8.90 -7.62 14.60
C ALA A 53 -9.52 -6.41 13.90
N ALA A 54 -8.75 -5.69 13.09
CA ALA A 54 -9.24 -4.61 12.22
C ALA A 54 -9.94 -5.10 10.94
N GLY A 55 -10.08 -6.43 10.76
CA GLY A 55 -10.82 -7.05 9.67
C GLY A 55 -9.98 -7.46 8.46
N ALA A 56 -8.65 -7.38 8.53
CA ALA A 56 -7.78 -7.83 7.45
C ALA A 56 -7.70 -9.37 7.37
N VAL A 57 -7.47 -9.86 6.15
CA VAL A 57 -7.05 -11.25 5.88
C VAL A 57 -5.54 -11.22 5.64
N ILE A 58 -4.81 -11.98 6.44
CA ILE A 58 -3.36 -12.05 6.33
C ILE A 58 -2.96 -13.24 5.46
N GLU A 59 -2.16 -12.96 4.45
CA GLU A 59 -1.49 -13.94 3.60
C GLU A 59 0.02 -13.86 3.87
N CYS A 60 0.70 -14.99 3.85
CA CYS A 60 2.12 -15.01 4.16
C CYS A 60 2.95 -15.51 2.98
N VAL A 61 4.02 -14.79 2.66
CA VAL A 61 5.11 -15.33 1.85
C VAL A 61 6.07 -16.08 2.78
N PRO A 62 6.54 -17.29 2.40
CA PRO A 62 7.50 -18.01 3.21
C PRO A 62 8.82 -17.22 3.37
N PRO A 63 9.37 -17.14 4.58
CA PRO A 63 10.68 -16.53 4.81
C PRO A 63 11.81 -17.40 4.22
N VAL A 64 12.89 -16.77 3.76
CA VAL A 64 14.00 -17.47 3.13
C VAL A 64 15.28 -17.21 3.91
N ALA A 65 16.04 -18.28 4.22
CA ALA A 65 17.33 -18.18 4.90
C ALA A 65 18.33 -17.34 4.08
N GLY A 66 19.03 -16.42 4.75
CA GLY A 66 19.96 -15.49 4.09
C GLY A 66 19.30 -14.26 3.47
N LEU A 67 17.98 -14.09 3.60
CA LEU A 67 17.23 -12.92 3.15
C LEU A 67 16.49 -12.28 4.34
N PRO A 68 17.20 -11.69 5.31
CA PRO A 68 16.63 -11.22 6.57
C PRO A 68 15.57 -10.10 6.40
N ASP A 69 15.69 -9.30 5.33
CA ASP A 69 14.79 -8.18 5.07
C ASP A 69 13.50 -8.55 4.33
N MET A 70 13.28 -9.84 3.96
CA MET A 70 12.01 -10.30 3.38
C MET A 70 10.80 -9.99 4.28
N VAL A 71 11.01 -9.84 5.58
CA VAL A 71 9.98 -9.44 6.55
C VAL A 71 9.34 -8.09 6.19
N PHE A 72 10.05 -7.20 5.49
CA PHE A 72 9.57 -5.88 5.06
C PHE A 72 8.83 -5.96 3.71
N THR A 73 7.67 -6.58 3.72
CA THR A 73 6.87 -6.90 2.52
C THR A 73 6.34 -5.69 1.77
N ALA A 74 6.26 -4.49 2.38
CA ALA A 74 5.96 -3.26 1.64
C ALA A 74 6.89 -3.06 0.44
N ASN A 75 8.12 -3.56 0.55
CA ASN A 75 9.12 -3.46 -0.52
C ASN A 75 9.06 -4.61 -1.53
N ALA A 76 8.10 -5.54 -1.45
CA ALA A 76 7.95 -6.60 -2.44
C ALA A 76 7.54 -6.07 -3.82
N GLY A 77 6.75 -5.01 -3.85
CA GLY A 77 6.27 -4.38 -5.07
C GLY A 77 5.20 -3.33 -4.81
N LEU A 78 4.65 -2.75 -5.86
CA LEU A 78 3.46 -1.91 -5.83
C LEU A 78 2.29 -2.67 -6.44
N VAL A 79 1.29 -2.97 -5.64
CA VAL A 79 0.06 -3.64 -6.11
C VAL A 79 -0.94 -2.58 -6.58
N TYR A 80 -1.44 -2.78 -7.80
CA TYR A 80 -2.49 -1.96 -8.40
C TYR A 80 -3.49 -2.86 -9.13
N HIS A 81 -4.67 -3.05 -8.56
CA HIS A 81 -5.65 -4.06 -8.98
C HIS A 81 -5.03 -5.49 -8.97
N GLN A 82 -5.12 -6.23 -10.06
CA GLN A 82 -4.52 -7.57 -10.23
C GLN A 82 -3.09 -7.52 -10.78
N ARG A 83 -2.47 -6.35 -10.84
CA ARG A 83 -1.09 -6.17 -11.29
C ARG A 83 -0.19 -5.84 -10.12
N VAL A 84 1.02 -6.37 -10.15
CA VAL A 84 2.11 -5.93 -9.27
C VAL A 84 3.27 -5.44 -10.13
N ILE A 85 3.76 -4.25 -9.81
CA ILE A 85 5.06 -3.77 -10.30
C ILE A 85 6.09 -4.23 -9.28
N LEU A 86 6.89 -5.22 -9.66
CA LEU A 86 7.86 -5.84 -8.77
C LEU A 86 8.96 -4.85 -8.40
N SER A 87 9.41 -4.93 -7.17
CA SER A 87 10.55 -4.13 -6.73
C SER A 87 11.84 -4.57 -7.41
N ARG A 88 12.73 -3.59 -7.57
CA ARG A 88 14.10 -3.77 -7.99
C ARG A 88 15.01 -3.04 -7.03
N PHE A 89 15.60 -3.82 -6.14
CA PHE A 89 16.33 -3.29 -5.01
C PHE A 89 17.64 -2.60 -5.40
N ARG A 90 17.85 -1.39 -4.87
CA ARG A 90 19.12 -0.68 -4.99
C ARG A 90 20.23 -1.40 -4.20
N PRO A 91 20.04 -1.74 -2.90
CA PRO A 91 21.00 -2.51 -2.15
C PRO A 91 21.14 -3.93 -2.72
N PRO A 92 22.35 -4.37 -3.09
CA PRO A 92 22.56 -5.71 -3.63
C PRO A 92 22.17 -6.83 -2.65
N GLN A 93 22.21 -6.56 -1.34
CA GLN A 93 21.85 -7.50 -0.29
C GLN A 93 20.39 -7.96 -0.36
N ARG A 94 19.48 -7.12 -0.89
CA ARG A 94 18.06 -7.44 -0.99
C ARG A 94 17.64 -8.02 -2.35
N ARG A 95 18.50 -8.00 -3.36
CA ARG A 95 18.13 -8.45 -4.72
C ARG A 95 17.71 -9.90 -4.80
N GLY A 96 18.20 -10.74 -3.88
CA GLY A 96 17.76 -12.13 -3.79
C GLY A 96 16.27 -12.30 -3.47
N GLU A 97 15.65 -11.31 -2.84
CA GLU A 97 14.22 -11.32 -2.49
C GLU A 97 13.30 -11.25 -3.73
N GLU A 98 13.75 -10.57 -4.82
CA GLU A 98 12.95 -10.26 -6.01
C GLU A 98 12.33 -11.53 -6.63
N ALA A 99 13.10 -12.60 -6.79
CA ALA A 99 12.61 -13.85 -7.39
C ALA A 99 11.55 -14.55 -6.52
N HIS A 100 11.70 -14.51 -5.21
CA HIS A 100 10.76 -15.14 -4.28
C HIS A 100 9.42 -14.38 -4.25
N PHE A 101 9.46 -13.04 -4.26
CA PHE A 101 8.25 -12.23 -4.37
C PHE A 101 7.58 -12.41 -5.73
N ALA A 102 8.35 -12.42 -6.83
CA ALA A 102 7.81 -12.65 -8.18
C ALA A 102 7.05 -13.98 -8.27
N SER A 103 7.66 -15.07 -7.78
CA SER A 103 7.00 -16.39 -7.75
C SER A 103 5.72 -16.36 -6.92
N TRP A 104 5.78 -15.81 -5.70
CA TRP A 104 4.61 -15.73 -4.84
C TRP A 104 3.45 -14.99 -5.52
N PHE A 105 3.69 -13.83 -6.11
CA PHE A 105 2.66 -13.07 -6.81
C PHE A 105 2.07 -13.83 -8.00
N ALA A 106 2.91 -14.46 -8.81
CA ALA A 106 2.47 -15.26 -9.96
C ALA A 106 1.57 -16.42 -9.52
N ASP A 107 1.97 -17.15 -8.48
CA ASP A 107 1.23 -18.28 -7.91
C ASP A 107 -0.13 -17.86 -7.30
N HIS A 108 -0.26 -16.57 -6.90
CA HIS A 108 -1.48 -16.00 -6.34
C HIS A 108 -2.31 -15.18 -7.35
N GLY A 109 -2.04 -15.34 -8.65
CA GLY A 109 -2.86 -14.80 -9.75
C GLY A 109 -2.62 -13.32 -10.07
N PHE A 110 -1.52 -12.73 -9.61
CA PHE A 110 -1.15 -11.37 -10.00
C PHE A 110 -0.42 -11.35 -11.33
N GLN A 111 -0.68 -10.33 -12.13
CA GLN A 111 0.13 -10.02 -13.30
C GLN A 111 1.42 -9.33 -12.85
N VAL A 112 2.52 -10.06 -12.87
CA VAL A 112 3.82 -9.53 -12.48
C VAL A 112 4.41 -8.71 -13.62
N SER A 113 4.80 -7.47 -13.32
CA SER A 113 5.49 -6.56 -14.24
C SER A 113 6.82 -6.12 -13.60
N GLU A 114 7.87 -6.10 -14.40
CA GLU A 114 9.19 -5.68 -13.96
C GLU A 114 9.59 -4.36 -14.62
N LEU A 115 10.34 -3.55 -13.90
CA LEU A 115 10.98 -2.36 -14.45
C LEU A 115 12.30 -2.72 -15.17
N PRO A 116 12.78 -1.88 -16.11
CA PRO A 116 14.10 -2.04 -16.73
C PRO A 116 15.22 -2.23 -15.69
N ARG A 117 16.22 -3.04 -16.05
CA ARG A 117 17.28 -3.49 -15.10
C ARG A 117 18.11 -2.35 -14.51
N GLU A 118 18.23 -1.23 -15.21
CA GLU A 118 18.95 -0.03 -14.78
C GLU A 118 18.18 0.88 -13.82
N MET A 119 16.92 0.54 -13.54
CA MET A 119 16.05 1.33 -12.66
C MET A 119 15.89 0.66 -11.31
N TYR A 120 15.98 1.45 -10.26
CA TYR A 120 15.69 1.01 -8.89
C TYR A 120 14.32 1.52 -8.46
N PHE A 121 13.56 0.63 -7.84
CA PHE A 121 12.23 0.89 -7.29
C PHE A 121 11.98 -0.05 -6.11
N GLU A 122 11.54 0.46 -4.97
CA GLU A 122 11.36 -0.36 -3.77
C GLU A 122 9.89 -0.41 -3.31
N GLY A 123 9.00 -0.65 -4.26
CA GLY A 123 7.61 -1.01 -4.02
C GLY A 123 6.77 0.07 -3.33
N ALA A 124 5.82 -0.39 -2.52
CA ALA A 124 4.94 0.47 -1.72
C ALA A 124 5.68 1.18 -0.57
N GLY A 125 6.95 0.87 -0.33
CA GLY A 125 7.82 1.69 0.52
C GLY A 125 8.04 3.08 -0.06
N ASP A 126 8.15 3.19 -1.40
CA ASP A 126 8.40 4.46 -2.10
C ASP A 126 7.25 4.95 -2.98
N ALA A 127 6.11 4.24 -3.03
CA ALA A 127 4.99 4.64 -3.88
C ALA A 127 3.66 4.35 -3.20
N LEU A 128 2.89 5.40 -2.89
CA LEU A 128 1.64 5.32 -2.15
C LEU A 128 0.56 6.15 -2.85
N PHE A 129 -0.62 5.55 -3.08
CA PHE A 129 -1.75 6.28 -3.62
C PHE A 129 -2.43 7.15 -2.55
N CYS A 130 -2.64 8.42 -2.89
CA CYS A 130 -3.53 9.33 -2.16
C CYS A 130 -4.61 9.82 -3.12
N GLY A 131 -5.77 9.20 -3.09
CA GLY A 131 -6.78 9.33 -4.12
C GLY A 131 -6.28 8.80 -5.48
N GLU A 132 -6.45 9.56 -6.57
CA GLU A 132 -6.00 9.17 -7.92
C GLU A 132 -4.50 9.42 -8.18
N THR A 133 -3.85 10.09 -7.25
CA THR A 133 -2.47 10.49 -7.41
C THR A 133 -1.53 9.52 -6.69
N LEU A 134 -0.54 9.03 -7.40
CA LEU A 134 0.56 8.28 -6.82
C LEU A 134 1.61 9.25 -6.30
N ILE A 135 1.80 9.27 -4.99
CA ILE A 135 2.88 9.98 -4.33
C ILE A 135 4.09 9.06 -4.31
N ALA A 136 5.25 9.53 -4.79
CA ALA A 136 6.37 8.64 -5.06
C ALA A 136 7.72 9.22 -4.60
N GLY A 137 8.34 8.60 -3.58
CA GLY A 137 9.63 8.98 -3.03
C GLY A 137 10.79 8.57 -3.94
N TYR A 138 11.82 9.42 -4.03
CA TYR A 138 13.03 9.08 -4.79
C TYR A 138 14.30 9.62 -4.11
N ARG A 139 15.46 9.31 -4.68
CA ARG A 139 16.83 9.67 -4.33
C ARG A 139 17.55 8.56 -3.56
N ILE A 140 17.05 8.14 -2.38
CA ILE A 140 17.80 7.25 -1.49
C ILE A 140 17.70 5.80 -1.99
N ARG A 141 16.51 5.31 -2.28
CA ARG A 141 16.26 3.93 -2.72
C ARG A 141 15.75 3.84 -4.16
N SER A 142 14.68 4.50 -4.48
CA SER A 142 14.10 4.51 -5.83
C SER A 142 14.68 5.65 -6.69
N ASN A 143 14.62 5.49 -8.03
CA ASN A 143 15.03 6.50 -8.99
C ASN A 143 13.83 7.41 -9.34
N ALA A 144 14.07 8.68 -9.60
CA ALA A 144 13.05 9.59 -10.13
C ALA A 144 12.47 9.09 -11.46
N ARG A 145 13.33 8.50 -12.34
CA ARG A 145 12.91 7.95 -13.63
C ARG A 145 12.01 6.73 -13.49
N SER A 146 12.21 5.87 -12.46
CA SER A 146 11.31 4.74 -12.21
C SER A 146 9.91 5.23 -11.80
N GLN A 147 9.83 6.32 -11.04
CA GLN A 147 8.55 6.90 -10.63
C GLN A 147 7.77 7.46 -11.82
N GLN A 148 8.44 8.08 -12.78
CA GLN A 148 7.81 8.52 -14.03
C GLN A 148 7.24 7.34 -14.83
N LEU A 149 8.03 6.27 -14.98
CA LEU A 149 7.59 5.07 -15.68
C LEU A 149 6.38 4.39 -15.01
N LEU A 150 6.27 4.45 -13.69
CA LEU A 150 5.07 3.98 -12.98
C LEU A 150 3.82 4.73 -13.44
N GLY A 151 3.90 6.05 -13.61
CA GLY A 151 2.79 6.86 -14.12
C GLY A 151 2.32 6.40 -15.49
N ASP A 152 3.27 6.12 -16.40
CA ASP A 152 2.98 5.64 -17.75
C ASP A 152 2.34 4.24 -17.73
N VAL A 153 2.89 3.31 -16.92
CA VAL A 153 2.40 1.91 -16.82
C VAL A 153 1.04 1.82 -16.14
N LEU A 154 0.81 2.64 -15.12
CA LEU A 154 -0.42 2.62 -14.33
C LEU A 154 -1.47 3.61 -14.84
N HIS A 155 -1.13 4.43 -15.83
CA HIS A 155 -1.99 5.48 -16.37
C HIS A 155 -2.55 6.41 -15.27
N CYS A 156 -1.67 6.85 -14.36
CA CYS A 156 -2.03 7.71 -13.25
C CYS A 156 -1.09 8.92 -13.13
N ARG A 157 -1.57 9.97 -12.47
CA ARG A 157 -0.72 11.10 -12.10
C ARG A 157 0.28 10.66 -11.05
N VAL A 158 1.55 10.99 -11.23
CA VAL A 158 2.61 10.77 -10.24
C VAL A 158 3.17 12.10 -9.77
N ILE A 159 3.36 12.23 -8.46
CA ILE A 159 4.10 13.35 -7.84
C ILE A 159 5.38 12.77 -7.24
N PRO A 160 6.52 12.97 -7.88
CA PRO A 160 7.81 12.54 -7.35
C PRO A 160 8.25 13.49 -6.24
N LEU A 161 8.69 12.93 -5.12
CA LEU A 161 9.15 13.65 -3.94
C LEU A 161 10.59 13.27 -3.60
N GLU A 162 11.46 14.25 -3.47
CA GLU A 162 12.83 14.01 -3.04
C GLU A 162 12.88 13.81 -1.52
N LEU A 163 13.41 12.64 -1.09
CA LEU A 163 13.65 12.34 0.31
C LEU A 163 15.04 12.86 0.70
N VAL A 164 15.09 13.81 1.62
CA VAL A 164 16.33 14.56 1.96
C VAL A 164 16.98 14.11 3.27
N ASP A 165 16.24 13.45 4.16
CA ASP A 165 16.75 12.93 5.43
C ASP A 165 17.03 11.42 5.32
N PRO A 166 18.28 10.96 5.55
CA PRO A 166 18.66 9.54 5.43
C PRO A 166 17.95 8.62 6.43
N TYR A 167 17.37 9.14 7.49
CA TYR A 167 16.54 8.35 8.40
C TYR A 167 15.15 8.06 7.85
N PHE A 168 14.66 8.88 6.93
CA PHE A 168 13.38 8.68 6.23
C PHE A 168 13.67 8.26 4.79
N TYR A 169 14.32 7.12 4.64
CA TYR A 169 14.88 6.63 3.38
C TYR A 169 13.86 6.04 2.42
N HIS A 170 12.64 5.74 2.89
CA HIS A 170 11.46 5.40 2.11
C HIS A 170 10.32 6.37 2.40
N LEU A 171 9.43 6.54 1.43
CA LEU A 171 8.27 7.42 1.56
C LEU A 171 7.33 7.00 2.70
N ASP A 172 7.08 5.70 2.85
CA ASP A 172 6.20 5.14 3.89
C ASP A 172 6.68 5.40 5.32
N THR A 173 7.93 5.82 5.50
CA THR A 173 8.48 6.20 6.82
C THR A 173 8.12 7.62 7.23
N CYS A 174 7.69 8.47 6.28
CA CYS A 174 7.43 9.89 6.50
C CYS A 174 6.10 10.40 5.89
N PHE A 175 5.36 9.54 5.19
CA PHE A 175 4.07 9.86 4.57
C PHE A 175 3.12 8.65 4.67
N CYS A 176 1.87 8.89 5.08
CA CYS A 176 0.84 7.86 5.16
C CYS A 176 -0.51 8.42 4.68
N PRO A 177 -1.00 8.02 3.52
CA PRO A 177 -2.35 8.33 3.09
C PRO A 177 -3.39 7.69 4.02
N LEU A 178 -4.34 8.48 4.52
CA LEU A 178 -5.43 8.02 5.38
C LEU A 178 -6.74 7.85 4.61
N ALA A 179 -7.01 8.80 3.72
CA ALA A 179 -8.17 8.83 2.85
C ALA A 179 -7.83 9.64 1.58
N PRO A 180 -8.67 9.64 0.52
CA PRO A 180 -8.47 10.54 -0.61
C PRO A 180 -8.31 11.98 -0.16
N GLY A 181 -7.13 12.57 -0.40
CA GLY A 181 -6.81 13.94 -0.02
C GLY A 181 -6.47 14.19 1.46
N VAL A 182 -6.30 13.15 2.28
CA VAL A 182 -5.90 13.27 3.69
C VAL A 182 -4.69 12.37 3.96
N ALA A 183 -3.63 12.91 4.58
CA ALA A 183 -2.45 12.14 4.90
C ALA A 183 -1.74 12.61 6.17
N LEU A 184 -1.09 11.69 6.88
CA LEU A 184 -0.03 12.01 7.83
C LEU A 184 1.26 12.31 7.07
N TYR A 185 2.04 13.30 7.50
CA TYR A 185 3.34 13.55 6.91
C TYR A 185 4.33 14.17 7.89
N PHE A 186 5.61 13.92 7.66
CA PHE A 186 6.70 14.58 8.37
C PHE A 186 7.43 15.55 7.43
N PRO A 187 7.24 16.88 7.55
CA PRO A 187 7.68 17.85 6.57
C PRO A 187 9.21 17.92 6.38
N ALA A 188 9.99 17.67 7.45
CA ALA A 188 11.44 17.74 7.37
C ALA A 188 12.09 16.60 6.55
N ALA A 189 11.34 15.55 6.20
CA ALA A 189 11.83 14.50 5.31
C ALA A 189 11.88 14.92 3.82
N PHE A 190 11.23 16.03 3.46
CA PHE A 190 11.10 16.53 2.08
C PHE A 190 11.80 17.86 1.89
N ASP A 191 12.25 18.12 0.67
CA ASP A 191 12.73 19.42 0.26
C ASP A 191 11.57 20.45 0.15
N ASP A 192 11.91 21.74 -0.07
CA ASP A 192 10.91 22.81 -0.18
C ASP A 192 9.94 22.61 -1.34
N TYR A 193 10.42 22.03 -2.45
CA TYR A 193 9.57 21.72 -3.61
C TYR A 193 8.58 20.61 -3.27
N GLY A 194 9.05 19.53 -2.67
CA GLY A 194 8.22 18.40 -2.26
C GLY A 194 7.12 18.80 -1.27
N ARG A 195 7.46 19.66 -0.30
CA ARG A 195 6.45 20.19 0.66
C ARG A 195 5.36 20.98 -0.03
N ARG A 196 5.71 21.85 -1.00
CA ARG A 196 4.72 22.61 -1.79
C ARG A 196 3.87 21.70 -2.67
N ALA A 197 4.50 20.74 -3.36
CA ALA A 197 3.79 19.78 -4.19
C ALA A 197 2.79 18.93 -3.39
N LEU A 198 3.15 18.51 -2.18
CA LEU A 198 2.23 17.82 -1.26
C LEU A 198 1.07 18.72 -0.84
N ALA A 199 1.34 19.99 -0.48
CA ALA A 199 0.30 20.94 -0.06
C ALA A 199 -0.71 21.27 -1.18
N GLU A 200 -0.27 21.21 -2.44
CA GLU A 200 -1.16 21.37 -3.60
C GLU A 200 -1.98 20.09 -3.93
N ALA A 201 -1.41 18.91 -3.66
CA ALA A 201 -2.00 17.65 -4.07
C ALA A 201 -2.89 17.00 -3.00
N VAL A 202 -2.62 17.27 -1.73
CA VAL A 202 -3.29 16.68 -0.57
C VAL A 202 -4.03 17.77 0.19
N ALA A 203 -5.35 17.67 0.25
CA ALA A 203 -6.20 18.72 0.83
C ALA A 203 -5.99 18.92 2.33
N GLU A 204 -5.66 17.85 3.05
CA GLU A 204 -5.37 17.89 4.48
C GLU A 204 -4.08 17.12 4.81
N LEU A 205 -3.04 17.82 5.19
CA LEU A 205 -1.78 17.27 5.66
C LEU A 205 -1.71 17.36 7.19
N ILE A 206 -1.71 16.22 7.85
CA ILE A 206 -1.60 16.11 9.31
C ILE A 206 -0.12 15.96 9.65
N GLU A 207 0.46 17.02 10.16
CA GLU A 207 1.89 17.05 10.48
C GLU A 207 2.23 16.11 11.65
N ILE A 208 3.37 15.44 11.57
CA ILE A 208 3.91 14.55 12.61
C ILE A 208 5.03 15.28 13.35
N PRO A 209 5.03 15.35 14.70
CA PRO A 209 6.14 15.87 15.47
C PRO A 209 7.42 15.05 15.25
N ALA A 210 8.58 15.70 15.32
CA ALA A 210 9.87 15.09 14.98
C ALA A 210 10.22 13.88 15.87
N ASP A 211 9.89 13.91 17.14
CA ASP A 211 10.07 12.80 18.08
C ASP A 211 9.19 11.60 17.73
N GLU A 212 7.93 11.83 17.35
CA GLU A 212 7.00 10.77 16.93
C GLU A 212 7.33 10.27 15.51
N ALA A 213 7.87 11.12 14.62
CA ALA A 213 8.39 10.69 13.33
C ALA A 213 9.53 9.68 13.50
N ARG A 214 10.43 9.89 14.47
CA ARG A 214 11.48 8.93 14.84
C ARG A 214 10.94 7.64 15.47
N ASN A 215 9.71 7.64 15.97
CA ASN A 215 8.97 6.45 16.39
C ASN A 215 8.14 5.83 15.25
N PHE A 216 8.39 6.22 14.00
CA PHE A 216 7.69 5.70 12.81
C PHE A 216 6.18 5.95 12.82
N ALA A 217 5.73 7.11 13.30
CA ALA A 217 4.30 7.44 13.35
C ALA A 217 3.61 7.45 11.97
N ALA A 218 4.35 7.80 10.89
CA ALA A 218 3.85 7.71 9.51
C ALA A 218 3.80 6.30 8.97
N ASN A 219 4.62 5.39 9.48
CA ASN A 219 4.71 4.02 8.99
C ASN A 219 3.54 3.17 9.53
N ALA A 220 2.33 3.53 9.10
CA ALA A 220 1.06 3.05 9.61
C ALA A 220 0.27 2.27 8.56
N VAL A 221 -0.56 1.34 9.02
CA VAL A 221 -1.50 0.58 8.18
C VAL A 221 -2.91 1.09 8.41
N VAL A 222 -3.56 1.51 7.32
CA VAL A 222 -4.92 2.07 7.36
C VAL A 222 -5.91 1.02 6.88
N LEU A 223 -6.94 0.75 7.70
CA LEU A 223 -8.01 -0.20 7.44
C LEU A 223 -9.35 0.48 7.79
N GLY A 224 -9.97 1.12 6.82
CA GLY A 224 -11.13 1.99 7.04
C GLY A 224 -10.76 3.15 7.98
N THR A 225 -11.40 3.22 9.14
CA THR A 225 -11.07 4.21 10.16
C THR A 225 -10.00 3.73 11.16
N THR A 226 -9.62 2.46 11.14
CA THR A 226 -8.57 1.94 12.03
C THR A 226 -7.20 2.23 11.44
N VAL A 227 -6.31 2.81 12.26
CA VAL A 227 -4.92 3.12 11.88
C VAL A 227 -3.97 2.42 12.85
N VAL A 228 -3.30 1.37 12.37
CA VAL A 228 -2.34 0.58 13.17
C VAL A 228 -0.97 1.21 13.04
N THR A 229 -0.38 1.61 14.17
CA THR A 229 0.89 2.33 14.25
C THR A 229 1.84 1.68 15.24
N ASN A 230 3.10 2.13 15.27
CA ASN A 230 4.00 1.83 16.38
C ASN A 230 3.54 2.51 17.68
N THR A 231 4.04 2.04 18.80
CA THR A 231 3.92 2.71 20.12
C THR A 231 4.71 4.02 20.15
N GLY A 232 4.42 4.89 21.14
CA GLY A 232 5.18 6.13 21.34
C GLY A 232 4.76 7.30 20.45
N CYS A 233 3.51 7.31 19.93
CA CYS A 233 2.99 8.33 19.05
C CYS A 233 1.72 9.03 19.61
N PRO A 234 1.73 9.58 20.87
CA PRO A 234 0.52 10.07 21.52
C PRO A 234 -0.10 11.29 20.82
N THR A 235 0.71 12.18 20.25
CA THR A 235 0.22 13.39 19.55
C THR A 235 -0.47 13.01 18.24
N VAL A 236 0.14 12.11 17.44
CA VAL A 236 -0.47 11.60 16.22
C VAL A 236 -1.75 10.85 16.54
N HIS A 237 -1.76 10.00 17.57
CA HIS A 237 -2.98 9.29 18.00
C HIS A 237 -4.11 10.23 18.42
N ARG A 238 -3.82 11.34 19.12
CA ARG A 238 -4.81 12.36 19.43
C ARG A 238 -5.34 13.00 18.15
N ARG A 239 -4.45 13.47 17.25
CA ARG A 239 -4.82 14.10 15.97
C ARG A 239 -5.67 13.19 15.08
N LEU A 240 -5.42 11.88 15.11
CA LEU A 240 -6.23 10.86 14.43
C LEU A 240 -7.61 10.75 15.05
N ARG A 241 -7.72 10.63 16.40
CA ARG A 241 -9.03 10.56 17.08
C ARG A 241 -9.89 11.80 16.86
N ASP A 242 -9.28 12.99 16.88
CA ASP A 242 -9.97 14.27 16.62
C ASP A 242 -10.61 14.31 15.22
N ARG A 243 -10.20 13.40 14.31
CA ARG A 243 -10.70 13.24 12.94
C ARG A 243 -11.54 11.99 12.72
N GLY A 244 -11.90 11.31 13.79
CA GLY A 244 -12.75 10.11 13.74
C GLY A 244 -12.02 8.81 13.39
N TYR A 245 -10.69 8.81 13.37
CA TYR A 245 -9.91 7.57 13.24
C TYR A 245 -9.72 6.87 14.58
N HIS A 246 -9.49 5.57 14.51
CA HIS A 246 -9.23 4.70 15.66
C HIS A 246 -7.78 4.22 15.65
N PRO A 247 -6.82 4.96 16.25
CA PRO A 247 -5.43 4.53 16.30
C PRO A 247 -5.26 3.32 17.23
N VAL A 248 -4.56 2.30 16.73
CA VAL A 248 -4.17 1.09 17.46
C VAL A 248 -2.65 1.05 17.51
N ALA A 249 -2.08 1.12 18.72
CA ALA A 249 -0.64 1.05 18.93
C ALA A 249 -0.19 -0.40 19.11
N THR A 250 0.86 -0.80 18.38
CA THR A 250 1.53 -2.10 18.56
C THR A 250 3.03 -1.90 18.71
N PRO A 251 3.71 -2.56 19.66
CA PRO A 251 5.14 -2.40 19.84
C PRO A 251 5.91 -3.06 18.68
N LEU A 252 6.84 -2.31 18.07
CA LEU A 252 7.66 -2.77 16.95
C LEU A 252 9.13 -2.38 17.09
N SER A 253 9.61 -2.24 18.33
CA SER A 253 10.96 -1.76 18.64
C SER A 253 12.07 -2.59 17.99
N GLU A 254 11.87 -3.90 17.82
CA GLU A 254 12.86 -4.76 17.17
C GLU A 254 12.99 -4.47 15.67
N PHE A 255 11.89 -4.13 15.01
CA PHE A 255 11.88 -3.77 13.58
C PHE A 255 12.37 -2.33 13.35
N VAL A 256 12.10 -1.43 14.29
CA VAL A 256 12.66 -0.05 14.27
C VAL A 256 14.19 -0.06 14.26
N LYS A 257 14.85 -1.03 14.88
CA LYS A 257 16.32 -1.19 14.80
C LYS A 257 16.84 -1.33 13.37
N ALA A 258 16.03 -1.91 12.48
CA ALA A 258 16.35 -2.05 11.05
C ALA A 258 15.71 -0.95 10.17
N GLY A 259 15.02 0.01 10.78
CA GLY A 259 14.41 1.13 10.08
C GLY A 259 13.03 0.84 9.49
N GLY A 260 12.27 -0.09 10.08
CA GLY A 260 10.90 -0.41 9.64
C GLY A 260 9.90 -0.49 10.80
N SER A 261 8.61 -0.39 10.46
CA SER A 261 7.51 -0.49 11.41
C SER A 261 6.28 -1.14 10.76
N ALA A 262 5.07 -0.81 11.17
CA ALA A 262 3.84 -1.49 10.78
C ALA A 262 3.63 -1.55 9.26
N LYS A 263 3.78 -0.43 8.54
CA LYS A 263 3.61 -0.38 7.08
C LYS A 263 4.70 -1.18 6.37
N CYS A 264 5.95 -1.02 6.77
CA CYS A 264 7.06 -1.76 6.16
C CYS A 264 6.86 -3.29 6.22
N LEU A 265 6.25 -3.80 7.31
CA LEU A 265 5.98 -5.23 7.53
C LEU A 265 4.77 -5.76 6.75
N THR A 266 4.12 -4.92 5.94
CA THR A 266 2.84 -5.22 5.30
C THR A 266 2.77 -4.70 3.88
N LEU A 267 2.16 -5.47 2.98
CA LEU A 267 1.78 -4.98 1.65
C LEU A 267 0.29 -5.23 1.42
N ARG A 268 -0.44 -4.18 1.10
CA ARG A 268 -1.86 -4.30 0.71
C ARG A 268 -1.96 -4.99 -0.65
N LEU A 269 -2.69 -6.11 -0.70
CA LEU A 269 -2.93 -6.89 -1.92
C LEU A 269 -4.18 -6.44 -2.68
N ASP A 270 -5.04 -5.66 -2.02
CA ASP A 270 -6.28 -5.10 -2.57
C ASP A 270 -6.17 -3.59 -2.88
N GLY A 271 -4.98 -3.03 -2.72
CA GLY A 271 -4.70 -1.61 -2.90
C GLY A 271 -4.85 -0.79 -1.60
N GLU A 272 -4.27 0.41 -1.59
CA GLU A 272 -4.31 1.29 -0.43
C GLU A 272 -5.74 1.81 -0.16
N GLU A 273 -6.10 1.99 1.12
CA GLU A 273 -7.42 2.48 1.52
C GLU A 273 -7.77 3.82 0.86
N ALA A 274 -6.80 4.72 0.77
CA ALA A 274 -6.94 6.01 0.13
C ALA A 274 -7.21 5.95 -1.38
N ALA A 275 -7.01 4.80 -2.02
CA ALA A 275 -7.27 4.57 -3.46
C ALA A 275 -8.54 3.74 -3.73
N LEU A 276 -9.20 3.20 -2.73
CA LEU A 276 -10.34 2.28 -2.89
C LEU A 276 -11.57 2.90 -3.58
N TRP A 277 -11.68 4.22 -3.61
CA TRP A 277 -12.78 4.91 -4.30
C TRP A 277 -12.84 4.58 -5.81
N LYS A 278 -11.73 4.29 -6.49
CA LYS A 278 -11.71 3.85 -7.90
C LYS A 278 -12.46 2.52 -8.08
N VAL A 279 -12.30 1.61 -7.15
CA VAL A 279 -12.98 0.31 -7.17
C VAL A 279 -14.48 0.51 -6.92
N LYS A 280 -14.84 1.35 -5.96
CA LYS A 280 -16.27 1.69 -5.67
C LYS A 280 -16.93 2.39 -6.86
N ALA A 281 -16.26 3.32 -7.52
CA ALA A 281 -16.77 4.00 -8.70
C ALA A 281 -16.96 3.05 -9.89
N ALA A 282 -16.01 2.15 -10.14
CA ALA A 282 -16.09 1.15 -11.21
C ALA A 282 -17.23 0.13 -10.96
N VAL A 283 -17.40 -0.34 -9.72
CA VAL A 283 -18.50 -1.25 -9.33
C VAL A 283 -19.85 -0.56 -9.47
N ASN A 284 -19.97 0.69 -9.07
CA ASN A 284 -21.20 1.46 -9.22
C ASN A 284 -21.54 1.74 -10.69
N ALA A 285 -20.54 2.04 -11.53
CA ALA A 285 -20.73 2.21 -12.97
C ALA A 285 -21.14 0.91 -13.68
N ALA A 286 -20.55 -0.22 -13.31
CA ALA A 286 -20.92 -1.54 -13.81
C ALA A 286 -22.33 -1.96 -13.35
N GLY A 287 -22.69 -1.68 -12.10
CA GLY A 287 -24.03 -1.92 -11.57
C GLY A 287 -25.10 -1.04 -12.25
N ALA A 288 -24.79 0.24 -12.53
CA ALA A 288 -25.68 1.14 -13.26
C ALA A 288 -25.89 0.72 -14.73
N ALA A 289 -24.85 0.19 -15.37
CA ALA A 289 -24.94 -0.33 -16.73
C ALA A 289 -25.79 -1.63 -16.82
N GLN A 290 -25.79 -2.46 -15.79
CA GLN A 290 -26.62 -3.67 -15.72
C GLN A 290 -28.10 -3.38 -15.41
N THR A 291 -28.40 -2.27 -14.75
CA THR A 291 -29.79 -1.84 -14.48
C THR A 291 -30.43 -1.06 -15.63
N ALA A 292 -29.65 -0.63 -16.62
CA ALA A 292 -30.10 0.04 -17.84
C ALA A 292 -30.31 -0.94 -19.00
N ALA A 293 -30.98 -2.08 -18.77
CA ALA A 293 -31.47 -2.93 -19.84
C ALA A 293 -32.68 -2.22 -20.51
N PRO A 294 -32.73 -2.17 -21.85
CA PRO A 294 -33.82 -1.45 -22.53
C PRO A 294 -35.16 -2.11 -22.26
N ALA A 295 -36.06 -1.32 -21.69
CA ALA A 295 -37.47 -1.71 -21.55
C ALA A 295 -38.11 -1.86 -22.93
N GLY A 296 -38.62 -3.09 -23.21
CA GLY A 296 -39.76 -3.28 -24.04
C GLY A 296 -39.58 -3.28 -25.53
N VAL A 297 -39.28 -4.43 -26.09
CA VAL A 297 -39.79 -4.83 -27.39
C VAL A 297 -41.16 -5.47 -27.14
N LYS A 298 -42.25 -4.75 -27.47
CA LYS A 298 -43.58 -5.31 -27.50
C LYS A 298 -43.68 -6.40 -28.57
N PRO A 299 -44.31 -7.58 -28.30
CA PRO A 299 -44.52 -8.59 -29.34
C PRO A 299 -45.52 -8.10 -30.36
N ALA A 300 -45.22 -8.23 -31.64
CA ALA A 300 -46.09 -7.94 -32.76
C ALA A 300 -47.32 -8.87 -32.70
N THR A 301 -48.50 -8.27 -32.59
CA THR A 301 -49.79 -8.94 -32.74
C THR A 301 -49.93 -9.45 -34.17
N LYS A 302 -50.09 -10.79 -34.32
CA LYS A 302 -50.55 -11.40 -35.57
C LYS A 302 -52.02 -11.04 -35.76
N THR A 303 -52.30 -10.22 -36.74
CA THR A 303 -53.66 -10.08 -37.30
C THR A 303 -53.91 -11.20 -38.28
N ASN A 304 -54.80 -12.10 -37.89
CA ASN A 304 -55.54 -13.03 -38.80
C ASN A 304 -56.52 -12.18 -39.65
N SER A 305 -56.39 -12.24 -40.94
CA SER A 305 -57.48 -11.92 -41.84
C SER A 305 -57.74 -13.14 -42.74
N ALA A 306 -58.80 -13.85 -42.40
CA ALA A 306 -59.50 -14.71 -43.33
C ALA A 306 -60.44 -13.78 -44.15
N ASP A 307 -60.48 -13.98 -45.42
CA ASP A 307 -61.68 -14.00 -46.29
C ASP A 307 -61.23 -14.28 -47.74
N SER A 308 -61.68 -15.26 -48.32
CA SER A 308 -62.90 -15.74 -49.01
C SER A 308 -63.02 -15.24 -50.44
N SER A 309 -63.34 -16.20 -51.25
CA SER A 309 -64.11 -16.18 -52.53
C SER A 309 -63.27 -15.92 -53.79
N ALA A 310 -63.25 -16.89 -54.65
CA ALA A 310 -64.23 -17.42 -55.59
C ALA A 310 -64.02 -16.92 -57.03
N ALA A 311 -63.89 -17.86 -57.92
CA ALA A 311 -64.37 -17.92 -59.31
C ALA A 311 -63.67 -17.14 -60.42
N LYS A 312 -62.99 -17.70 -61.26
CA LYS A 312 -63.30 -18.32 -62.59
C LYS A 312 -62.05 -18.86 -63.24
#